data_750a1f719db78ef6ee04cb696cd055d0
#
_entry.id   750a1f719db78ef6ee04cb696cd055d0
#
_cell.length_a   1.000
_cell.length_b   1.000
_cell.length_c   1.000
_cell.angle_alpha   90.00
_cell.angle_beta   90.00
_cell.angle_gamma   90.00
#
_symmetry.space_group_name_H-M   'P 1'
#
loop_
_entity.id
_entity.type
_entity.pdbx_description
1 polymer ?
#
loop_
_entity_poly.entity_id
_entity_poly.type
_entity_poly.pdbx_seq_one_letter_code
_entity_poly.pdbx_strand_id
1 'polypeptide(L)'
;MTDPYPRLSPFGPVHLPAPTGAESAEWDRVAIEDIGVPQAVLMENAGRGTAEVVQRLFPTGPVLALVGSGNNGGDALVCIRTLVAWGREVRAILVSDRTH
;
A
#
# COMPACT_ATOMS: atom_id res chain seq x y z
N MET A 1 -19.03 -17.92 12.13
CA MET A 1 -17.58 -17.87 12.25
C MET A 1 -17.17 -16.48 12.68
N THR A 2 -16.38 -16.39 13.71
CA THR A 2 -15.93 -15.08 14.23
C THR A 2 -14.88 -14.51 13.30
N ASP A 3 -15.03 -13.25 12.92
CA ASP A 3 -14.01 -12.54 12.17
C ASP A 3 -12.72 -12.48 13.01
N PRO A 4 -11.57 -13.02 12.52
CA PRO A 4 -10.32 -12.94 13.25
C PRO A 4 -9.78 -11.51 13.39
N TYR A 5 -10.33 -10.54 12.63
CA TYR A 5 -9.85 -9.17 12.62
C TYR A 5 -10.99 -8.16 12.87
N PRO A 6 -11.80 -8.33 13.94
CA PRO A 6 -12.96 -7.47 14.15
C PRO A 6 -12.63 -6.00 14.34
N ARG A 7 -11.38 -5.69 14.73
CA ARG A 7 -10.93 -4.30 14.94
C ARG A 7 -10.58 -3.57 13.64
N LEU A 8 -10.68 -4.27 12.53
CA LEU A 8 -10.48 -3.68 11.22
C LEU A 8 -11.79 -3.28 10.58
N SER A 9 -12.84 -3.16 11.36
CA SER A 9 -14.12 -2.73 10.83
C SER A 9 -14.07 -1.46 9.99
N PRO A 10 -13.17 -0.47 10.22
CA PRO A 10 -13.05 0.65 9.29
C PRO A 10 -12.62 0.22 7.89
N PHE A 11 -11.97 -0.94 7.77
CA PHE A 11 -11.55 -1.53 6.51
C PHE A 11 -12.47 -2.67 6.06
N GLY A 12 -13.56 -2.89 6.78
CA GLY A 12 -14.50 -3.94 6.46
C GLY A 12 -15.27 -3.66 5.17
N PRO A 13 -15.68 -4.71 4.44
CA PRO A 13 -16.25 -4.55 3.12
C PRO A 13 -17.67 -3.94 3.13
N VAL A 14 -18.33 -3.93 4.25
CA VAL A 14 -19.77 -3.59 4.31
C VAL A 14 -20.04 -2.09 4.24
N HIS A 15 -19.10 -1.27 4.71
CA HIS A 15 -19.34 0.16 4.90
C HIS A 15 -18.47 1.08 4.04
N LEU A 16 -17.53 0.52 3.28
CA LEU A 16 -16.63 1.30 2.46
C LEU A 16 -16.80 0.89 0.99
N PRO A 17 -17.41 1.74 0.16
CA PRO A 17 -17.45 1.46 -1.26
C PRO A 17 -16.02 1.46 -1.80
N ALA A 18 -15.67 0.39 -2.48
CA ALA A 18 -14.38 0.31 -3.15
C ALA A 18 -14.49 0.96 -4.52
N PRO A 19 -13.61 1.90 -4.88
CA PRO A 19 -13.59 2.46 -6.22
C PRO A 19 -13.12 1.41 -7.23
N THR A 20 -13.54 1.57 -8.47
CA THR A 20 -12.94 0.83 -9.58
C THR A 20 -11.51 1.31 -9.81
N GLY A 21 -10.72 0.53 -10.56
CA GLY A 21 -9.38 0.97 -10.97
C GLY A 21 -9.41 2.29 -11.73
N ALA A 22 -10.42 2.47 -12.59
CA ALA A 22 -10.58 3.71 -13.35
C ALA A 22 -10.90 4.91 -12.44
N GLU A 23 -11.75 4.71 -11.44
CA GLU A 23 -12.08 5.76 -10.47
C GLU A 23 -10.87 6.15 -9.62
N SER A 24 -10.10 5.16 -9.14
CA SER A 24 -8.87 5.42 -8.40
C SER A 24 -7.85 6.19 -9.23
N ALA A 25 -7.68 5.82 -10.49
CA ALA A 25 -6.76 6.52 -11.39
C ALA A 25 -7.20 7.97 -11.63
N GLU A 26 -8.51 8.21 -11.72
CA GLU A 26 -9.04 9.55 -11.90
C GLU A 26 -8.85 10.40 -10.65
N TRP A 27 -9.01 9.84 -9.46
CA TRP A 27 -8.76 10.56 -8.21
C TRP A 27 -7.28 10.96 -8.10
N ASP A 28 -6.37 10.06 -8.46
CA ASP A 28 -4.93 10.36 -8.48
C ASP A 28 -4.63 11.46 -9.51
N ARG A 29 -5.23 11.38 -10.70
CA ARG A 29 -5.05 12.41 -11.72
C ARG A 29 -5.50 13.79 -11.22
N VAL A 30 -6.67 13.85 -10.60
CA VAL A 30 -7.19 15.12 -10.04
C VAL A 30 -6.24 15.66 -8.98
N ALA A 31 -5.75 14.81 -8.09
CA ALA A 31 -4.82 15.23 -7.05
C ALA A 31 -3.53 15.79 -7.64
N ILE A 32 -2.98 15.14 -8.66
CA ILE A 32 -1.70 15.52 -9.27
C ILE A 32 -1.87 16.74 -10.17
N GLU A 33 -2.82 16.70 -11.09
CA GLU A 33 -2.94 17.70 -12.15
C GLU A 33 -3.75 18.93 -11.73
N ASP A 34 -4.86 18.72 -11.02
CA ASP A 34 -5.77 19.82 -10.67
C ASP A 34 -5.43 20.47 -9.33
N ILE A 35 -5.00 19.68 -8.35
CA ILE A 35 -4.67 20.16 -7.01
C ILE A 35 -3.18 20.45 -6.86
N GLY A 36 -2.35 19.71 -7.59
CA GLY A 36 -0.90 19.92 -7.60
C GLY A 36 -0.14 19.08 -6.59
N VAL A 37 -0.70 17.97 -6.11
CA VAL A 37 0.00 17.04 -5.22
C VAL A 37 1.03 16.26 -6.03
N PRO A 38 2.32 16.28 -5.69
CA PRO A 38 3.31 15.48 -6.40
C PRO A 38 3.00 13.99 -6.30
N GLN A 39 3.22 13.26 -7.39
CA GLN A 39 3.00 11.81 -7.44
C GLN A 39 3.80 11.09 -6.35
N ALA A 40 5.03 11.55 -6.09
CA ALA A 40 5.86 10.96 -5.04
C ALA A 40 5.22 11.07 -3.66
N VAL A 41 4.47 12.11 -3.38
CA VAL A 41 3.75 12.26 -2.10
C VAL A 41 2.62 11.25 -2.00
N LEU A 42 1.87 11.05 -3.08
CA LEU A 42 0.81 10.03 -3.09
C LEU A 42 1.38 8.64 -2.89
N MET A 43 2.49 8.32 -3.55
CA MET A 43 3.17 7.04 -3.42
C MET A 43 3.70 6.83 -2.00
N GLU A 44 4.30 7.86 -1.40
CA GLU A 44 4.77 7.80 -0.02
C GLU A 44 3.63 7.52 0.96
N ASN A 45 2.52 8.21 0.80
CA ASN A 45 1.35 8.02 1.66
C ASN A 45 0.74 6.64 1.49
N ALA A 46 0.62 6.15 0.26
CA ALA A 46 0.08 4.81 -0.01
C ALA A 46 0.97 3.72 0.60
N GLY A 47 2.27 3.82 0.42
CA GLY A 47 3.22 2.84 0.96
C GLY A 47 3.26 2.84 2.48
N ARG A 48 3.29 4.02 3.10
CA ARG A 48 3.26 4.13 4.56
C ARG A 48 1.94 3.63 5.14
N GLY A 49 0.82 3.96 4.52
CA GLY A 49 -0.49 3.48 4.95
C GLY A 49 -0.57 1.96 4.90
N THR A 50 -0.04 1.35 3.85
CA THR A 50 0.04 -0.11 3.74
C THR A 50 0.90 -0.70 4.85
N ALA A 51 2.05 -0.09 5.14
CA ALA A 51 2.93 -0.54 6.22
C ALA A 51 2.22 -0.48 7.59
N GLU A 52 1.44 0.56 7.83
CA GLU A 52 0.66 0.69 9.06
C GLU A 52 -0.38 -0.42 9.20
N VAL A 53 -1.05 -0.77 8.11
CA VAL A 53 -2.02 -1.88 8.10
C VAL A 53 -1.33 -3.20 8.40
N VAL A 54 -0.19 -3.46 7.75
CA VAL A 54 0.59 -4.68 8.01
C VAL A 54 1.00 -4.74 9.47
N GLN A 55 1.48 -3.64 10.03
CA GLN A 55 1.94 -3.58 11.42
C GLN A 55 0.80 -3.81 12.41
N ARG A 56 -0.39 -3.32 12.09
CA ARG A 56 -1.57 -3.54 12.94
C ARG A 56 -2.05 -4.98 12.91
N LEU A 57 -2.10 -5.57 11.70
CA LEU A 57 -2.64 -6.92 11.51
C LEU A 57 -1.66 -7.99 11.93
N PHE A 58 -0.39 -7.78 11.63
CA PHE A 58 0.66 -8.77 11.80
C PHE A 58 1.87 -8.08 12.44
N PRO A 59 1.79 -7.78 13.76
CA PRO A 59 2.81 -6.97 14.44
C PRO A 59 4.17 -7.65 14.57
N THR A 60 4.24 -8.94 14.36
CA THR A 60 5.49 -9.71 14.46
C THR A 60 5.64 -10.65 13.28
N GLY A 61 6.87 -11.11 13.07
CA GLY A 61 7.18 -12.07 12.03
C GLY A 61 7.70 -11.41 10.74
N PRO A 62 8.24 -12.21 9.83
CA PRO A 62 8.76 -11.72 8.56
C PRO A 62 7.63 -11.32 7.61
N VAL A 63 7.94 -10.39 6.73
CA VAL A 63 7.02 -9.93 5.68
C VAL A 63 7.63 -10.27 4.33
N LEU A 64 6.84 -10.85 3.45
CA LEU A 64 7.23 -11.11 2.07
C LEU A 64 6.48 -10.13 1.16
N ALA A 65 7.20 -9.41 0.34
CA ALA A 65 6.63 -8.48 -0.63
C ALA A 65 6.88 -8.97 -2.06
N LEU A 66 5.82 -9.01 -2.85
CA LEU A 66 5.91 -9.28 -4.28
C LEU A 66 5.79 -7.94 -5.00
N VAL A 67 6.85 -7.53 -5.68
CA VAL A 67 6.96 -6.18 -6.24
C VAL A 67 6.84 -6.23 -7.76
N GLY A 68 5.80 -5.59 -8.27
CA GLY A 68 5.57 -5.43 -9.70
C GLY A 68 6.30 -4.21 -10.27
N SER A 69 6.10 -3.98 -11.58
CA SER A 69 6.81 -2.93 -12.31
C SER A 69 6.12 -1.57 -12.33
N GLY A 70 4.84 -1.49 -12.04
CA GLY A 70 4.08 -0.24 -12.14
C GLY A 70 4.16 0.63 -10.88
N ASN A 71 3.27 1.62 -10.80
CA ASN A 71 3.17 2.50 -9.63
C ASN A 71 2.88 1.72 -8.35
N ASN A 72 2.07 0.67 -8.44
CA ASN A 72 1.78 -0.18 -7.30
C ASN A 72 3.04 -0.87 -6.76
N GLY A 73 3.99 -1.21 -7.65
CA GLY A 73 5.29 -1.70 -7.22
C GLY A 73 6.09 -0.63 -6.47
N GLY A 74 5.98 0.63 -6.88
CA GLY A 74 6.58 1.75 -6.16
C GLY A 74 6.00 1.91 -4.76
N ASP A 75 4.69 1.77 -4.61
CA ASP A 75 4.02 1.78 -3.31
C ASP A 75 4.55 0.65 -2.43
N ALA A 76 4.75 -0.53 -3.00
CA ALA A 76 5.32 -1.67 -2.28
C ALA A 76 6.74 -1.39 -1.80
N LEU A 77 7.57 -0.74 -2.60
CA LEU A 77 8.93 -0.36 -2.20
C LEU A 77 8.93 0.62 -1.03
N VAL A 78 8.02 1.59 -1.03
CA VAL A 78 7.85 2.53 0.09
C VAL A 78 7.40 1.77 1.34
N CYS A 79 6.46 0.84 1.20
CA CYS A 79 6.00 0.00 2.30
C CYS A 79 7.15 -0.80 2.90
N ILE A 80 7.98 -1.44 2.06
CA ILE A 80 9.15 -2.20 2.49
C ILE A 80 10.11 -1.31 3.27
N ARG A 81 10.46 -0.15 2.71
CA ARG A 81 11.36 0.79 3.36
C ARG A 81 10.85 1.20 4.74
N THR A 82 9.56 1.46 4.84
CA THR A 82 8.92 1.85 6.09
C THR A 82 8.97 0.74 7.13
N LEU A 83 8.63 -0.49 6.73
CA LEU A 83 8.66 -1.65 7.63
C LEU A 83 10.08 -1.94 8.10
N VAL A 84 11.07 -1.86 7.23
CA VAL A 84 12.47 -2.04 7.59
C VAL A 84 12.91 -0.98 8.58
N ALA A 85 12.53 0.28 8.36
CA ALA A 85 12.82 1.36 9.30
C ALA A 85 12.22 1.12 10.68
N TRP A 86 11.09 0.40 10.73
CA TRP A 86 10.45 0.02 11.99
C TRP A 86 11.01 -1.27 12.60
N GLY A 87 12.05 -1.84 12.01
CA GLY A 87 12.74 -3.02 12.54
C GLY A 87 12.16 -4.35 12.08
N ARG A 88 11.30 -4.37 11.06
CA ARG A 88 10.74 -5.62 10.54
C ARG A 88 11.71 -6.30 9.57
N GLU A 89 11.73 -7.63 9.61
CA GLU A 89 12.39 -8.42 8.59
C GLU A 89 11.50 -8.47 7.36
N VAL A 90 11.99 -7.97 6.23
CA VAL A 90 11.24 -7.95 4.98
C VAL A 90 12.06 -8.58 3.88
N ARG A 91 11.43 -9.45 3.08
CA ARG A 91 11.99 -10.00 1.86
C ARG A 91 11.15 -9.53 0.68
N ALA A 92 11.81 -9.13 -0.38
CA ALA A 92 11.15 -8.65 -1.59
C ALA A 92 11.52 -9.53 -2.77
N ILE A 93 10.52 -9.87 -3.58
CA ILE A 93 10.70 -10.60 -4.83
C ILE A 93 10.16 -9.71 -5.94
N LEU A 94 11.01 -9.41 -6.91
CA LEU A 94 10.59 -8.71 -8.11
C LEU A 94 9.90 -9.70 -9.03
N VAL A 95 8.63 -9.46 -9.34
CA VAL A 95 7.85 -10.35 -10.20
C VAL A 95 7.84 -9.90 -11.65
N SER A 96 8.49 -8.76 -11.93
CA SER A 96 8.68 -8.27 -13.28
C SER A 96 9.93 -7.40 -13.33
N ASP A 97 10.44 -7.18 -14.55
CA ASP A 97 11.62 -6.34 -14.75
C ASP A 97 11.27 -4.87 -14.52
N ARG A 98 12.02 -4.20 -13.64
CA ARG A 98 11.87 -2.78 -13.34
C ARG A 98 12.99 -1.92 -13.92
N THR A 99 13.70 -2.42 -14.93
CA THR A 99 14.84 -1.70 -15.50
C THR A 99 14.46 -0.57 -16.48
N HIS A 100 13.19 -0.36 -16.73
CA HIS A 100 12.74 0.77 -17.56
C HIS A 100 11.88 1.77 -16.83
#